data_f4570066e5e5cb589f4430e954ed2cb3
#
_entry.id   f4570066e5e5cb589f4430e954ed2cb3
#
_cell.length_a   1.000
_cell.length_b   1.000
_cell.length_c   1.000
_cell.angle_alpha   90.00
_cell.angle_beta   90.00
_cell.angle_gamma   90.00
#
_symmetry.space_group_name_H-M   'P 1'
#
loop_
_entity.id
_entity.type
_entity.pdbx_description
1 polymer ?
#
loop_
_entity_poly.entity_id
_entity_poly.type
_entity_poly.pdbx_seq_one_letter_code
_entity_poly.pdbx_strand_id
1 'polypeptide(L)' 'MELHKVPNNSRIKIVTKDKVPPGAPPVDEGEELNFRSIDGMYSYCTRDNGEVVHLVAWTDVEIIEDNGK' A
#
# COMPACT_ATOMS: atom_id res chain seq x y z
N MET A 1 -2.33 -2.10 10.76
CA MET A 1 -0.90 -1.68 10.74
C MET A 1 -0.75 -0.52 9.77
N GLU A 2 -0.04 0.49 10.18
CA GLU A 2 0.24 1.60 9.28
C GLU A 2 1.26 1.22 8.22
N LEU A 3 1.04 1.69 7.00
CA LEU A 3 1.82 1.27 5.84
C LEU A 3 3.33 1.53 6.01
N HIS A 4 3.71 2.64 6.66
CA HIS A 4 5.13 2.96 6.86
C HIS A 4 5.87 1.96 7.75
N LYS A 5 5.14 1.08 8.45
CA LYS A 5 5.74 0.04 9.30
C LYS A 5 5.89 -1.29 8.57
N VAL A 6 5.41 -1.36 7.34
CA VAL A 6 5.47 -2.60 6.54
C VAL A 6 6.86 -2.72 5.91
N PRO A 7 7.48 -3.91 5.95
CA PRO A 7 8.75 -4.11 5.24
C PRO A 7 8.60 -3.90 3.74
N ASN A 8 9.64 -3.36 3.10
CA ASN A 8 9.64 -3.16 1.66
C ASN A 8 9.43 -4.50 0.94
N ASN A 9 8.75 -4.43 -0.20
CA ASN A 9 8.47 -5.58 -1.06
C ASN A 9 7.54 -6.63 -0.43
N SER A 10 6.63 -6.18 0.42
CA SER A 10 5.61 -7.04 1.02
C SER A 10 4.32 -6.99 0.21
N ARG A 11 3.53 -8.06 0.29
CA ARG A 11 2.17 -8.07 -0.22
C ARG A 11 1.26 -7.57 0.88
N ILE A 12 0.42 -6.58 0.59
CA ILE A 12 -0.45 -5.96 1.58
C ILE A 12 -1.91 -6.00 1.13
N LYS A 13 -2.80 -5.84 2.10
CA LYS A 13 -4.24 -5.75 1.89
C LYS A 13 -4.73 -4.47 2.55
N ILE A 14 -5.54 -3.69 1.81
CA ILE A 14 -6.09 -2.44 2.31
C ILE A 14 -7.14 -2.73 3.37
N VAL A 15 -6.95 -2.21 4.57
CA VAL A 15 -7.93 -2.33 5.64
C VAL A 15 -8.93 -1.18 5.58
N THR A 16 -8.43 0.05 5.38
CA THR A 16 -9.31 1.21 5.24
C THR A 16 -8.74 2.14 4.18
N LYS A 17 -9.63 2.73 3.37
CA LYS A 17 -9.24 3.62 2.28
C LYS A 17 -9.42 5.11 2.62
N ASP A 18 -9.67 5.43 3.88
CA ASP A 18 -10.03 6.80 4.28
C ASP A 18 -8.92 7.82 4.06
N LYS A 19 -7.68 7.36 3.93
CA LYS A 19 -6.51 8.23 3.84
C LYS A 19 -5.84 8.23 2.47
N VAL A 20 -6.60 7.89 1.44
CA VAL A 20 -6.09 7.93 0.06
C VAL A 20 -5.92 9.38 -0.36
N PRO A 21 -4.75 9.77 -0.93
CA PRO A 21 -4.54 11.16 -1.33
C PRO A 21 -5.47 11.58 -2.46
N PRO A 22 -5.86 12.88 -2.51
CA PRO A 22 -6.68 13.38 -3.61
C PRO A 22 -5.98 13.16 -4.95
N GLY A 23 -6.73 12.74 -5.96
CA GLY A 23 -6.20 12.50 -7.29
C GLY A 23 -5.50 11.17 -7.47
N ALA A 24 -5.32 10.38 -6.42
CA ALA A 24 -4.75 9.05 -6.54
C ALA A 24 -5.75 8.10 -7.22
N PRO A 25 -5.25 7.04 -7.90
CA PRO A 25 -6.16 6.03 -8.42
C PRO A 25 -7.01 5.45 -7.29
N PRO A 26 -8.30 5.16 -7.55
CA PRO A 26 -9.16 4.61 -6.49
C PRO A 26 -8.69 3.22 -6.07
N VAL A 27 -8.74 2.97 -4.76
CA VAL A 27 -8.49 1.65 -4.19
C VAL A 27 -9.69 1.26 -3.35
N ASP A 28 -9.95 -0.03 -3.26
CA ASP A 28 -11.05 -0.55 -2.46
C ASP A 28 -10.52 -1.16 -1.17
N GLU A 29 -11.34 -1.12 -0.12
CA GLU A 29 -11.03 -1.88 1.09
C GLU A 29 -10.99 -3.35 0.73
N GLY A 30 -9.97 -4.04 1.25
CA GLY A 30 -9.74 -5.45 0.94
C GLY A 30 -8.94 -5.69 -0.32
N GLU A 31 -8.60 -4.65 -1.07
CA GLU A 31 -7.76 -4.79 -2.25
C GLU A 31 -6.33 -5.16 -1.85
N GLU A 32 -5.72 -6.05 -2.62
CA GLU A 32 -4.34 -6.50 -2.39
C GLU A 32 -3.40 -5.77 -3.33
N LEU A 33 -2.29 -5.30 -2.79
CA LEU A 33 -1.28 -4.56 -3.54
C LEU A 33 0.12 -5.07 -3.19
N ASN A 34 1.06 -4.78 -4.08
CA ASN A 34 2.47 -5.04 -3.81
C ASN A 34 3.09 -3.74 -3.29
N PHE A 35 3.44 -3.71 -2.02
CA PHE A 35 4.10 -2.56 -1.42
C PHE A 35 5.59 -2.60 -1.74
N ARG A 36 6.12 -1.52 -2.30
CA ARG A 36 7.53 -1.43 -2.67
C ARG A 36 8.34 -0.67 -1.65
N SER A 37 7.97 0.58 -1.40
CA SER A 37 8.74 1.44 -0.51
C SER A 37 7.92 2.65 -0.08
N ILE A 38 8.43 3.35 0.93
CA ILE A 38 7.91 4.65 1.35
C ILE A 38 8.77 5.74 0.72
N ASP A 39 8.12 6.77 0.20
CA ASP A 39 8.78 7.95 -0.36
C ASP A 39 8.16 9.18 0.30
N GLY A 40 8.78 9.64 1.37
CA GLY A 40 8.26 10.77 2.13
C GLY A 40 6.94 10.43 2.82
N MET A 41 5.89 11.18 2.50
CA MET A 41 4.55 10.97 3.09
C MET A 41 3.73 9.93 2.33
N TYR A 42 4.23 9.44 1.21
CA TYR A 42 3.48 8.54 0.33
C TYR A 42 4.25 7.25 0.13
N SER A 43 3.53 6.24 -0.31
CA SER A 43 4.12 4.94 -0.62
C SER A 43 4.15 4.71 -2.12
N TYR A 44 5.01 3.79 -2.53
CA TYR A 44 5.06 3.28 -3.89
C TYR A 44 4.52 1.85 -3.84
N CYS A 45 3.33 1.65 -4.41
CA CYS A 45 2.70 0.34 -4.48
C CYS A 45 2.35 0.03 -5.93
N THR A 46 2.23 -1.24 -6.25
CA THR A 46 1.82 -1.66 -7.59
C THR A 46 0.70 -2.69 -7.51
N ARG A 47 -0.20 -2.63 -8.48
CA ARG A 47 -1.20 -3.67 -8.71
C ARG A 47 -0.57 -4.80 -9.54
N ASP A 48 -1.24 -5.93 -9.56
CA ASP A 48 -0.75 -7.09 -10.32
C ASP A 48 -0.64 -6.82 -11.82
N ASN A 49 -1.43 -5.86 -12.32
CA ASN A 49 -1.38 -5.47 -13.73
C ASN A 49 -0.26 -4.46 -14.03
N GLY A 50 0.55 -4.09 -13.03
CA GLY A 50 1.62 -3.12 -13.19
C GLY A 50 1.25 -1.68 -12.92
N GLU A 51 -0.02 -1.40 -12.62
CA GLU A 51 -0.45 -0.05 -12.31
C GLU A 51 0.16 0.43 -11.00
N VAL A 52 0.69 1.66 -10.99
CA VAL A 52 1.30 2.26 -9.80
C VAL A 52 0.22 2.93 -8.97
N VAL A 53 0.25 2.69 -7.66
CA VAL A 53 -0.69 3.29 -6.71
C VAL A 53 0.13 3.93 -5.59
N HIS A 54 -0.20 5.18 -5.25
CA HIS A 54 0.44 5.87 -4.14
C HIS A 54 -0.56 6.02 -3.01
N LEU A 55 -0.21 5.50 -1.84
CA LEU A 55 -1.04 5.60 -0.63
C LEU A 55 -0.31 6.46 0.39
N VAL A 56 -1.08 7.09 1.27
CA VAL A 56 -0.51 7.83 2.39
C VAL A 56 0.23 6.85 3.31
N ALA A 57 1.38 7.28 3.86
CA ALA A 57 2.24 6.39 4.65
C ALA A 57 1.56 5.79 5.88
N TRP A 58 0.52 6.44 6.38
CA TRP A 58 -0.22 5.94 7.55
C TRP A 58 -1.54 5.25 7.20
N THR A 59 -1.73 4.84 5.94
CA THR A 59 -2.88 4.04 5.53
C THR A 59 -2.88 2.71 6.29
N ASP A 60 -4.05 2.31 6.79
CA ASP A 60 -4.17 1.03 7.50
C ASP A 60 -4.17 -0.13 6.51
N VAL A 61 -3.25 -1.05 6.72
CA VAL A 61 -3.11 -2.24 5.87
C VAL A 61 -2.77 -3.45 6.72
N GLU A 62 -2.90 -4.64 6.13
CA GLU A 62 -2.43 -5.89 6.70
C GLU A 62 -1.35 -6.47 5.80
N ILE A 63 -0.34 -7.09 6.40
CA ILE A 63 0.67 -7.83 5.63
C ILE A 63 0.08 -9.20 5.31
N ILE A 64 -0.02 -9.50 4.01
CA ILE A 64 -0.48 -10.81 3.56
C ILE A 64 0.72 -11.74 3.36
N GLU A 65 1.79 -11.19 2.77
CA GLU A 65 2.97 -11.96 2.45
C GLU A 65 4.19 -11.06 2.53
N ASP A 66 5.21 -11.52 3.23
CA ASP A 66 6.46 -10.79 3.38
C ASP A 66 7.50 -11.40 2.46
N ASN A 67 7.89 -10.68 1.43
CA ASN A 67 8.89 -11.12 0.47
C ASN A 67 10.31 -10.94 0.94
N GLY A 68 10.49 -10.39 2.13
CA GLY A 68 11.82 -10.19 2.72
C GLY A 68 12.44 -11.43 3.31
N LYS A 69 11.75 -12.53 3.24
CA LYS A 69 12.27 -13.81 3.76
C LYS A 69 13.27 -14.43 2.80
#